data_8f5a665bee3d46016da63634fbbdc7c5
#
_entry.id   8f5a665bee3d46016da63634fbbdc7c5
#
_cell.length_a   1.000
_cell.length_b   1.000
_cell.length_c   1.000
_cell.angle_alpha   90.00
_cell.angle_beta   90.00
_cell.angle_gamma   90.00
#
_symmetry.space_group_name_H-M   'P 1'
#
loop_
_entity.id
_entity.type
_entity.pdbx_description
1 polymer ?
#
loop_
_entity_poly.entity_id
_entity_poly.type
_entity_poly.pdbx_seq_one_letter_code
_entity_poly.pdbx_strand_id
1 'polypeptide(L)'
;SKLLKDYIDFFKSDEFKNCLCKKFKLNQNQMIVDTGLQKYLDGYEISPHPDVRKKALTFMLNVNSNPNSEKEFHHAHFCSFKPHMRYVQEYWKGNKHADRSWVPWDWCETKFLHNANNSITLFAPDDDTMHGVKANYNHLKYQRTQFYGNLWYKSQKAHAHIDWKGLDILSNAKNKPKTIKQKFTSLMPDNLKNSLKNLKSLPYSH
;
A
#
# COMPACT_ATOMS: atom_id res chain seq x y z
N SER A 1 14.04 -0.97 31.62
CA SER A 1 13.17 -1.59 32.62
C SER A 1 12.99 -3.07 32.30
N LYS A 2 12.69 -3.90 33.30
CA LYS A 2 12.38 -5.33 33.12
C LYS A 2 11.20 -5.50 32.15
N LEU A 3 10.14 -4.74 32.34
CA LEU A 3 8.94 -4.78 31.50
C LEU A 3 9.26 -4.57 30.01
N LEU A 4 10.10 -3.59 29.67
CA LEU A 4 10.49 -3.34 28.29
C LEU A 4 11.25 -4.53 27.68
N LYS A 5 12.12 -5.17 28.45
CA LYS A 5 12.82 -6.37 28.04
C LYS A 5 11.84 -7.52 27.80
N ASP A 6 10.92 -7.75 28.72
CA ASP A 6 9.89 -8.80 28.62
C ASP A 6 9.03 -8.63 27.34
N TYR A 7 8.66 -7.40 26.98
CA TYR A 7 7.96 -7.13 25.71
C TYR A 7 8.81 -7.44 24.48
N ILE A 8 10.08 -7.02 24.49
CA ILE A 8 10.99 -7.29 23.37
C ILE A 8 11.20 -8.80 23.21
N ASP A 9 11.42 -9.50 24.33
CA ASP A 9 11.61 -10.96 24.34
C ASP A 9 10.35 -11.68 23.84
N PHE A 10 9.14 -11.23 24.26
CA PHE A 10 7.88 -11.76 23.76
C PHE A 10 7.75 -11.58 22.25
N PHE A 11 7.95 -10.38 21.71
CA PHE A 11 7.82 -10.12 20.28
C PHE A 11 8.87 -10.85 19.44
N LYS A 12 10.02 -11.23 20.02
CA LYS A 12 11.05 -12.06 19.38
C LYS A 12 10.81 -13.55 19.55
N SER A 13 9.88 -13.96 20.40
CA SER A 13 9.64 -15.37 20.72
C SER A 13 9.13 -16.15 19.51
N ASP A 14 9.44 -17.43 19.49
CA ASP A 14 8.87 -18.35 18.49
C ASP A 14 7.36 -18.50 18.65
N GLU A 15 6.85 -18.39 19.89
CA GLU A 15 5.40 -18.42 20.16
C GLU A 15 4.68 -17.29 19.41
N PHE A 16 5.11 -16.06 19.57
CA PHE A 16 4.51 -14.91 18.88
C PHE A 16 4.66 -15.02 17.35
N LYS A 17 5.85 -15.37 16.88
CA LYS A 17 6.11 -15.59 15.44
C LYS A 17 5.18 -16.66 14.86
N ASN A 18 5.05 -17.79 15.54
CA ASN A 18 4.21 -18.90 15.08
C ASN A 18 2.72 -18.53 15.07
N CYS A 19 2.26 -17.78 16.08
CA CYS A 19 0.90 -17.23 16.10
C CYS A 19 0.62 -16.37 14.86
N LEU A 20 1.52 -15.42 14.54
CA LEU A 20 1.40 -14.58 13.35
C LEU A 20 1.45 -15.39 12.05
N CYS A 21 2.42 -16.30 11.94
CA CYS A 21 2.55 -17.16 10.76
C CYS A 21 1.30 -18.01 10.52
N LYS A 22 0.71 -18.59 11.58
CA LYS A 22 -0.56 -19.32 11.50
C LYS A 22 -1.70 -18.43 11.02
N LYS A 23 -1.85 -17.24 11.62
CA LYS A 23 -2.91 -16.29 11.26
C LYS A 23 -2.84 -15.84 9.80
N PHE A 24 -1.65 -15.57 9.29
CA PHE A 24 -1.42 -15.06 7.94
C PHE A 24 -1.01 -16.14 6.93
N LYS A 25 -1.08 -17.42 7.30
CA LYS A 25 -0.73 -18.58 6.46
C LYS A 25 0.71 -18.48 5.88
N LEU A 26 1.64 -18.02 6.71
CA LEU A 26 3.06 -17.91 6.36
C LEU A 26 3.83 -19.14 6.82
N ASN A 27 4.88 -19.52 6.07
CA ASN A 27 5.78 -20.58 6.48
C ASN A 27 6.81 -20.05 7.50
N GLN A 28 6.66 -20.42 8.77
CA GLN A 28 7.50 -19.93 9.88
C GLN A 28 9.01 -20.16 9.65
N ASN A 29 9.39 -21.25 8.97
CA ASN A 29 10.78 -21.57 8.70
C ASN A 29 11.44 -20.63 7.69
N GLN A 30 10.62 -19.89 6.93
CA GLN A 30 11.07 -18.90 5.95
C GLN A 30 11.04 -17.47 6.49
N MET A 31 10.66 -17.28 7.77
CA MET A 31 10.50 -15.96 8.36
C MET A 31 11.61 -15.61 9.33
N ILE A 32 12.05 -14.35 9.25
CA ILE A 32 12.92 -13.71 10.24
C ILE A 32 12.11 -12.60 10.90
N VAL A 33 12.16 -12.52 12.23
CA VAL A 33 11.55 -11.44 13.01
C VAL A 33 12.54 -10.29 13.16
N ASP A 34 12.07 -9.08 12.92
CA ASP A 34 12.72 -7.84 13.30
C ASP A 34 11.74 -7.02 14.12
N THR A 35 12.16 -6.54 15.30
CA THR A 35 11.30 -5.77 16.21
C THR A 35 12.09 -4.87 17.11
N GLY A 36 11.47 -3.77 17.53
CA GLY A 36 12.05 -2.82 18.47
C GLY A 36 11.06 -1.80 18.99
N LEU A 37 11.51 -0.99 19.93
CA LEU A 37 10.78 0.19 20.39
C LEU A 37 11.24 1.40 19.59
N GLN A 38 10.29 2.12 19.03
CA GLN A 38 10.53 3.33 18.25
C GLN A 38 9.85 4.53 18.92
N LYS A 39 10.59 5.63 19.02
CA LYS A 39 10.07 6.93 19.41
C LYS A 39 10.09 7.85 18.20
N TYR A 40 8.97 8.46 17.94
CA TYR A 40 8.86 9.42 16.84
C TYR A 40 9.17 10.82 17.34
N LEU A 41 10.12 11.45 16.67
CA LEU A 41 10.57 12.81 16.98
C LEU A 41 9.69 13.85 16.27
N ASP A 42 9.83 15.10 16.70
CA ASP A 42 9.14 16.22 16.10
C ASP A 42 9.50 16.36 14.62
N GLY A 43 8.50 16.62 13.78
CA GLY A 43 8.67 16.71 12.36
C GLY A 43 8.92 15.37 11.62
N TYR A 44 8.88 14.23 12.32
CA TYR A 44 9.02 12.94 11.66
C TYR A 44 7.88 12.72 10.66
N GLU A 45 8.24 12.39 9.45
CA GLU A 45 7.32 12.04 8.38
C GLU A 45 7.82 10.82 7.62
N ILE A 46 6.88 10.00 7.21
CA ILE A 46 7.07 9.01 6.15
C ILE A 46 5.84 9.04 5.25
N SER A 47 6.05 9.38 3.99
CA SER A 47 4.98 9.47 2.99
C SER A 47 4.29 8.13 2.76
N PRO A 48 3.05 8.09 2.25
CA PRO A 48 2.33 6.85 2.00
C PRO A 48 3.13 5.88 1.11
N HIS A 49 3.24 4.63 1.55
CA HIS A 49 3.94 3.56 0.85
C HIS A 49 3.38 2.19 1.26
N PRO A 50 3.50 1.17 0.42
CA PRO A 50 2.97 -0.17 0.71
C PRO A 50 4.01 -1.14 1.27
N ASP A 51 5.14 -0.66 1.79
CA ASP A 51 6.29 -1.48 2.19
C ASP A 51 6.96 -2.25 1.02
N VAL A 52 8.16 -2.76 1.29
CA VAL A 52 8.92 -3.53 0.31
C VAL A 52 8.41 -4.97 0.19
N ARG A 53 8.58 -5.58 -0.98
CA ARG A 53 8.07 -6.94 -1.29
C ARG A 53 8.70 -8.05 -0.45
N LYS A 54 9.91 -7.82 0.09
CA LYS A 54 10.58 -8.78 0.97
C LYS A 54 9.93 -8.89 2.35
N LYS A 55 9.09 -7.93 2.74
CA LYS A 55 8.39 -7.92 4.00
C LYS A 55 7.10 -8.73 3.89
N ALA A 56 6.96 -9.76 4.74
CA ALA A 56 5.81 -10.65 4.75
C ALA A 56 4.67 -10.13 5.63
N LEU A 57 5.03 -9.41 6.71
CA LEU A 57 4.07 -8.89 7.67
C LEU A 57 4.68 -7.72 8.41
N THR A 58 3.86 -6.74 8.75
CA THR A 58 4.19 -5.65 9.67
C THR A 58 3.22 -5.66 10.85
N PHE A 59 3.74 -5.40 12.06
CA PHE A 59 2.92 -5.13 13.22
C PHE A 59 3.38 -3.85 13.93
N MET A 60 2.41 -3.12 14.47
CA MET A 60 2.65 -1.88 15.20
C MET A 60 1.76 -1.83 16.43
N LEU A 61 2.36 -1.76 17.62
CA LEU A 61 1.67 -1.61 18.89
C LEU A 61 1.94 -0.21 19.46
N ASN A 62 0.92 0.61 19.60
CA ASN A 62 1.03 1.91 20.22
C ASN A 62 1.14 1.79 21.76
N VAL A 63 2.19 2.42 22.33
CA VAL A 63 2.49 2.37 23.77
C VAL A 63 2.78 3.78 24.31
N ASN A 64 1.91 4.72 24.00
CA ASN A 64 2.07 6.11 24.43
C ASN A 64 1.72 6.29 25.91
N SER A 65 2.55 7.02 26.62
CA SER A 65 2.35 7.25 28.05
C SER A 65 1.24 8.25 28.37
N ASN A 66 0.92 9.13 27.42
CA ASN A 66 -0.10 10.17 27.59
C ASN A 66 -1.33 9.85 26.74
N PRO A 67 -2.53 9.71 27.33
CA PRO A 67 -3.76 9.43 26.58
C PRO A 67 -4.13 10.53 25.57
N ASN A 68 -3.68 11.77 25.79
CA ASN A 68 -3.91 12.85 24.83
C ASN A 68 -3.16 12.63 23.51
N SER A 69 -2.15 11.76 23.46
CA SER A 69 -1.48 11.39 22.22
C SER A 69 -2.43 10.78 21.20
N GLU A 70 -3.54 10.17 21.63
CA GLU A 70 -4.56 9.60 20.75
C GLU A 70 -5.30 10.66 19.91
N LYS A 71 -5.27 11.92 20.32
CA LYS A 71 -5.90 13.06 19.63
C LYS A 71 -5.01 13.66 18.53
N GLU A 72 -3.75 13.24 18.48
CA GLU A 72 -2.78 13.77 17.51
C GLU A 72 -2.85 13.05 16.15
N PHE A 73 -2.42 13.72 15.10
CA PHE A 73 -2.46 13.17 13.73
C PHE A 73 -1.16 12.50 13.28
N HIS A 74 -0.10 12.55 14.09
CA HIS A 74 1.21 11.95 13.78
C HIS A 74 1.29 10.43 14.00
N HIS A 75 0.16 9.76 13.94
CA HIS A 75 0.04 8.31 14.01
C HIS A 75 0.12 7.66 12.63
N ALA A 76 0.12 6.33 12.59
CA ALA A 76 0.10 5.60 11.34
C ALA A 76 -1.25 5.78 10.63
N HIS A 77 -1.21 6.40 9.46
CA HIS A 77 -2.34 6.52 8.55
C HIS A 77 -2.35 5.32 7.62
N PHE A 78 -3.44 4.58 7.59
CA PHE A 78 -3.71 3.59 6.56
C PHE A 78 -4.53 4.24 5.46
N CYS A 79 -4.02 4.20 4.25
CA CYS A 79 -4.50 4.99 3.14
C CYS A 79 -4.95 4.12 1.96
N SER A 80 -5.78 4.68 1.10
CA SER A 80 -6.01 4.16 -0.24
C SER A 80 -5.68 5.24 -1.27
N PHE A 81 -5.35 4.83 -2.50
CA PHE A 81 -5.24 5.77 -3.59
C PHE A 81 -6.58 6.44 -3.88
N LYS A 82 -6.54 7.73 -4.16
CA LYS A 82 -7.69 8.43 -4.75
C LYS A 82 -8.04 7.80 -6.11
N PRO A 83 -9.30 7.81 -6.56
CA PRO A 83 -9.72 7.09 -7.75
C PRO A 83 -8.88 7.36 -9.01
N HIS A 84 -8.48 8.61 -9.22
CA HIS A 84 -7.68 9.03 -10.37
C HIS A 84 -6.20 8.63 -10.30
N MET A 85 -5.72 8.17 -9.12
CA MET A 85 -4.34 7.74 -8.90
C MET A 85 -4.19 6.21 -8.83
N ARG A 86 -5.26 5.44 -8.99
CA ARG A 86 -5.24 3.97 -8.93
C ARG A 86 -4.33 3.32 -9.97
N TYR A 87 -4.01 4.02 -11.05
CA TYR A 87 -3.07 3.50 -12.06
C TYR A 87 -1.69 3.18 -11.48
N VAL A 88 -1.27 3.86 -10.40
CA VAL A 88 -0.01 3.56 -9.69
C VAL A 88 -0.05 2.17 -9.06
N GLN A 89 -1.17 1.82 -8.42
CA GLN A 89 -1.39 0.49 -7.86
C GLN A 89 -1.39 -0.59 -8.95
N GLU A 90 -2.06 -0.33 -10.08
CA GLU A 90 -2.09 -1.26 -11.20
C GLU A 90 -0.70 -1.41 -11.85
N TYR A 91 0.09 -0.33 -11.90
CA TYR A 91 1.48 -0.41 -12.33
C TYR A 91 2.29 -1.36 -11.43
N TRP A 92 2.18 -1.25 -10.11
CA TRP A 92 2.88 -2.14 -9.18
C TRP A 92 2.42 -3.58 -9.27
N LYS A 93 1.12 -3.83 -9.46
CA LYS A 93 0.58 -5.16 -9.69
C LYS A 93 1.13 -5.81 -10.96
N GLY A 94 1.21 -5.02 -12.03
CA GLY A 94 1.74 -5.46 -13.32
C GLY A 94 3.26 -5.57 -13.36
N ASN A 95 3.98 -4.91 -12.45
CA ASN A 95 5.44 -4.82 -12.47
C ASN A 95 6.06 -5.33 -11.15
N LYS A 96 6.05 -6.65 -10.96
CA LYS A 96 6.54 -7.28 -9.72
C LYS A 96 8.06 -7.16 -9.52
N HIS A 97 8.81 -6.78 -10.53
CA HIS A 97 10.25 -6.51 -10.42
C HIS A 97 10.57 -5.09 -9.98
N ALA A 98 9.64 -4.16 -10.15
CA ALA A 98 9.80 -2.80 -9.66
C ALA A 98 9.55 -2.74 -8.15
N ASP A 99 10.38 -1.97 -7.46
CA ASP A 99 10.11 -1.64 -6.08
C ASP A 99 8.89 -0.71 -5.99
N ARG A 100 8.14 -0.91 -4.92
CA ARG A 100 7.06 0.00 -4.56
C ARG A 100 7.67 1.17 -3.78
N SER A 101 7.36 2.38 -4.21
CA SER A 101 7.93 3.61 -3.65
C SER A 101 6.92 4.39 -2.83
N TRP A 102 7.42 5.37 -2.11
CA TRP A 102 6.61 6.42 -1.50
C TRP A 102 5.88 7.23 -2.55
N VAL A 103 4.69 7.66 -2.20
CA VAL A 103 3.89 8.55 -3.05
C VAL A 103 3.49 9.80 -2.29
N PRO A 104 3.18 10.92 -2.98
CA PRO A 104 2.68 12.12 -2.34
C PRO A 104 1.38 11.86 -1.55
N TRP A 105 1.22 12.56 -0.42
CA TRP A 105 -0.01 12.51 0.38
C TRP A 105 -1.25 12.86 -0.42
N ASP A 106 -1.15 13.79 -1.37
CA ASP A 106 -2.26 14.23 -2.21
C ASP A 106 -2.80 13.15 -3.15
N TRP A 107 -2.06 12.07 -3.36
CA TRP A 107 -2.51 10.91 -4.15
C TRP A 107 -3.36 9.94 -3.36
N CYS A 108 -3.35 10.09 -2.04
CA CYS A 108 -3.99 9.17 -1.11
C CYS A 108 -5.07 9.85 -0.27
N GLU A 109 -5.95 9.05 0.27
CA GLU A 109 -6.89 9.42 1.32
C GLU A 109 -6.71 8.47 2.52
N THR A 110 -6.71 9.03 3.73
CA THR A 110 -6.66 8.25 4.95
C THR A 110 -7.99 7.54 5.17
N LYS A 111 -7.94 6.23 5.30
CA LYS A 111 -9.10 5.38 5.60
C LYS A 111 -9.19 5.02 7.07
N PHE A 112 -8.05 4.88 7.71
CA PHE A 112 -7.95 4.55 9.13
C PHE A 112 -6.72 5.21 9.75
N LEU A 113 -6.87 5.75 10.94
CA LEU A 113 -5.79 6.29 11.76
C LEU A 113 -5.57 5.38 12.95
N HIS A 114 -4.39 4.77 13.05
CA HIS A 114 -4.04 3.90 14.18
C HIS A 114 -3.51 4.75 15.33
N ASN A 115 -4.40 5.38 16.11
CA ASN A 115 -4.07 6.28 17.19
C ASN A 115 -4.34 5.73 18.60
N ALA A 116 -5.18 4.71 18.72
CA ALA A 116 -5.52 4.13 20.03
C ALA A 116 -4.30 3.52 20.74
N ASN A 117 -4.14 3.81 22.02
CA ASN A 117 -3.13 3.19 22.87
C ASN A 117 -3.49 1.73 23.19
N ASN A 118 -2.46 0.95 23.54
CA ASN A 118 -2.58 -0.49 23.82
C ASN A 118 -3.30 -1.27 22.70
N SER A 119 -3.22 -0.75 21.48
CA SER A 119 -3.78 -1.39 20.29
C SER A 119 -2.69 -1.80 19.33
N ILE A 120 -2.85 -2.95 18.71
CA ILE A 120 -1.92 -3.48 17.72
C ILE A 120 -2.59 -3.55 16.35
N THR A 121 -1.90 -3.05 15.34
CA THR A 121 -2.28 -3.24 13.94
C THR A 121 -1.35 -4.26 13.31
N LEU A 122 -1.93 -5.21 12.57
CA LEU A 122 -1.24 -6.28 11.84
C LEU A 122 -1.66 -6.21 10.39
N PHE A 123 -0.71 -6.20 9.45
CA PHE A 123 -1.04 -6.27 8.03
C PHE A 123 0.06 -6.97 7.23
N ALA A 124 -0.34 -7.67 6.18
CA ALA A 124 0.57 -8.22 5.19
C ALA A 124 0.73 -7.19 4.06
N PRO A 125 1.95 -6.71 3.79
CA PRO A 125 2.19 -5.74 2.72
C PRO A 125 1.80 -6.28 1.35
N ASP A 126 0.96 -5.52 0.65
CA ASP A 126 0.58 -5.77 -0.74
C ASP A 126 0.51 -4.43 -1.50
N ASP A 127 0.18 -4.46 -2.77
CA ASP A 127 0.17 -3.26 -3.63
C ASP A 127 -0.88 -2.21 -3.21
N ASP A 128 -1.80 -2.54 -2.31
CA ASP A 128 -2.85 -1.66 -1.80
C ASP A 128 -2.75 -1.33 -0.29
N THR A 129 -1.77 -1.88 0.42
CA THR A 129 -1.60 -1.65 1.86
C THR A 129 -0.84 -0.36 2.17
N MET A 130 -1.30 0.74 1.59
CA MET A 130 -0.67 2.04 1.75
C MET A 130 -0.75 2.54 3.19
N HIS A 131 0.38 2.94 3.74
CA HIS A 131 0.44 3.56 5.07
C HIS A 131 1.56 4.60 5.15
N GLY A 132 1.43 5.52 6.11
CA GLY A 132 2.39 6.60 6.29
C GLY A 132 2.19 7.31 7.63
N VAL A 133 3.08 8.24 7.95
CA VAL A 133 2.97 9.13 9.12
C VAL A 133 3.14 10.55 8.65
N LYS A 134 2.16 11.40 8.91
CA LYS A 134 2.25 12.84 8.58
C LYS A 134 3.14 13.56 9.58
N ALA A 135 3.95 14.49 9.09
CA ALA A 135 4.68 15.40 9.94
C ALA A 135 3.73 16.16 10.86
N ASN A 136 4.08 16.20 12.13
CA ASN A 136 3.42 17.04 13.10
C ASN A 136 4.51 17.68 13.98
N TYR A 137 4.50 18.99 14.08
CA TYR A 137 5.44 19.74 14.87
C TYR A 137 4.87 19.98 16.26
N ASN A 138 5.74 20.04 17.27
CA ASN A 138 5.38 20.17 18.68
C ASN A 138 4.64 18.97 19.28
N HIS A 139 4.68 17.80 18.65
CA HIS A 139 4.06 16.59 19.19
C HIS A 139 4.87 15.93 20.31
N LEU A 140 6.13 16.29 20.50
CA LEU A 140 6.98 15.79 21.59
C LEU A 140 6.36 15.99 22.98
N LYS A 141 5.45 16.94 23.11
CA LYS A 141 4.64 17.12 24.31
C LYS A 141 3.93 15.84 24.74
N TYR A 142 3.48 15.02 23.79
CA TYR A 142 2.73 13.79 24.05
C TYR A 142 3.51 12.52 23.73
N GLN A 143 4.69 12.60 23.16
CA GLN A 143 5.60 11.50 22.84
C GLN A 143 4.91 10.30 22.21
N ARG A 144 4.94 10.19 20.89
CA ARG A 144 4.50 8.98 20.25
C ARG A 144 5.56 7.90 20.31
N THR A 145 5.22 6.78 20.92
CA THR A 145 6.05 5.57 21.01
C THR A 145 5.27 4.36 20.53
N GLN A 146 5.95 3.45 19.88
CA GLN A 146 5.36 2.19 19.45
C GLN A 146 6.39 1.08 19.48
N PHE A 147 5.95 -0.14 19.76
CA PHE A 147 6.67 -1.33 19.32
C PHE A 147 6.32 -1.58 17.86
N TYR A 148 7.34 -1.67 17.05
CA TYR A 148 7.21 -2.10 15.66
C TYR A 148 7.80 -3.48 15.48
N GLY A 149 7.36 -4.19 14.48
CA GLY A 149 8.01 -5.41 14.07
C GLY A 149 7.57 -5.85 12.69
N ASN A 150 8.43 -6.68 12.12
CA ASN A 150 8.27 -7.20 10.78
C ASN A 150 8.59 -8.68 10.77
N LEU A 151 7.88 -9.42 9.95
CA LEU A 151 8.31 -10.71 9.45
C LEU A 151 8.89 -10.51 8.05
N TRP A 152 10.14 -10.94 7.86
CA TRP A 152 10.84 -10.85 6.59
C TRP A 152 10.99 -12.23 5.99
N TYR A 153 10.82 -12.36 4.67
CA TYR A 153 11.22 -13.57 3.98
C TYR A 153 12.74 -13.73 4.04
N LYS A 154 13.26 -14.91 4.42
CA LYS A 154 14.70 -15.23 4.43
C LYS A 154 15.32 -15.09 3.04
N SER A 155 14.58 -15.50 2.01
CA SER A 155 14.95 -15.32 0.62
C SER A 155 13.87 -14.52 -0.10
N GLN A 156 14.27 -13.57 -0.92
CA GLN A 156 13.33 -12.94 -1.85
C GLN A 156 12.93 -14.00 -2.86
N LYS A 157 11.63 -14.31 -2.96
CA LYS A 157 11.17 -15.16 -4.06
C LYS A 157 11.55 -14.44 -5.35
N ALA A 158 12.31 -15.12 -6.22
CA ALA A 158 12.46 -14.69 -7.58
C ALA A 158 11.05 -14.56 -8.16
N HIS A 159 10.64 -13.34 -8.47
CA HIS A 159 9.34 -13.14 -9.09
C HIS A 159 9.39 -13.74 -10.48
N ALA A 160 8.44 -14.62 -10.78
CA ALA A 160 8.28 -15.14 -12.14
C ALA A 160 8.17 -13.96 -13.12
N HIS A 161 8.72 -14.16 -14.31
CA HIS A 161 8.59 -13.20 -15.39
C HIS A 161 7.12 -12.81 -15.56
N ILE A 162 6.84 -11.52 -15.44
CA ILE A 162 5.47 -11.05 -15.57
C ILE A 162 5.25 -10.70 -17.03
N ASP A 163 4.38 -11.46 -17.66
CA ASP A 163 3.74 -10.98 -18.86
C ASP A 163 3.01 -9.68 -18.53
N TRP A 164 3.39 -8.62 -19.19
CA TRP A 164 2.63 -7.39 -19.24
C TRP A 164 1.26 -7.66 -19.87
N LYS A 165 0.37 -8.26 -19.10
CA LYS A 165 -1.06 -8.18 -19.39
C LYS A 165 -1.41 -6.73 -19.15
N GLY A 166 -1.70 -6.01 -20.22
CA GLY A 166 -1.84 -4.56 -20.25
C GLY A 166 -2.41 -3.99 -18.97
N LEU A 167 -1.91 -2.87 -18.53
CA LEU A 167 -2.45 -2.11 -17.42
C LEU A 167 -3.96 -2.04 -17.60
N ASP A 168 -4.68 -2.86 -16.85
CA ASP A 168 -6.13 -2.77 -16.81
C ASP A 168 -6.45 -1.49 -16.03
N ILE A 169 -6.18 -0.36 -16.68
CA ILE A 169 -6.62 0.93 -16.17
C ILE A 169 -8.13 0.81 -16.15
N LEU A 170 -8.66 0.54 -14.96
CA LEU A 170 -10.09 0.62 -14.68
C LEU A 170 -10.48 2.10 -14.83
N SER A 171 -10.39 2.57 -16.06
CA SER A 171 -10.99 3.83 -16.39
C SER A 171 -12.49 3.60 -16.33
N ASN A 172 -13.22 4.52 -15.72
CA ASN A 172 -14.68 4.62 -15.87
C ASN A 172 -15.11 4.76 -17.36
N ALA A 173 -14.15 4.69 -18.29
CA ALA A 173 -14.37 4.68 -19.73
C ALA A 173 -15.19 3.46 -20.18
N LYS A 174 -15.12 2.32 -19.46
CA LYS A 174 -16.02 1.18 -19.75
C LYS A 174 -17.50 1.51 -19.45
N ASN A 175 -17.74 2.50 -18.58
CA ASN A 175 -19.09 2.91 -18.19
C ASN A 175 -19.55 4.24 -18.82
N LYS A 176 -18.72 4.88 -19.64
CA LYS A 176 -19.21 6.05 -20.41
C LYS A 176 -20.22 5.55 -21.45
N PRO A 177 -21.43 6.10 -21.44
CA PRO A 177 -22.40 5.74 -22.47
C PRO A 177 -21.75 6.01 -23.84
N LYS A 178 -21.74 5.00 -24.71
CA LYS A 178 -21.21 5.16 -26.06
C LYS A 178 -21.89 6.39 -26.68
N THR A 179 -21.12 7.31 -27.19
CA THR A 179 -21.65 8.45 -27.93
C THR A 179 -22.51 7.92 -29.10
N ILE A 180 -23.48 8.71 -29.55
CA ILE A 180 -24.36 8.35 -30.68
C ILE A 180 -23.51 7.89 -31.88
N LYS A 181 -22.38 8.57 -32.12
CA LYS A 181 -21.42 8.20 -33.19
C LYS A 181 -20.80 6.80 -32.96
N GLN A 182 -20.42 6.48 -31.71
CA GLN A 182 -19.87 5.14 -31.35
C GLN A 182 -20.93 4.03 -31.44
N LYS A 183 -22.19 4.34 -31.08
CA LYS A 183 -23.32 3.41 -31.26
C LYS A 183 -23.55 3.15 -32.73
N PHE A 184 -23.55 4.17 -33.57
CA PHE A 184 -23.74 4.04 -35.05
C PHE A 184 -22.59 3.20 -35.64
N THR A 185 -21.35 3.49 -35.27
CA THR A 185 -20.19 2.73 -35.80
C THR A 185 -20.20 1.26 -35.36
N SER A 186 -20.71 0.95 -34.16
CA SER A 186 -20.80 -0.43 -33.67
C SER A 186 -21.89 -1.25 -34.39
N LEU A 187 -22.89 -0.61 -34.94
CA LEU A 187 -23.99 -1.24 -35.69
C LEU A 187 -23.73 -1.37 -37.21
N MET A 188 -22.66 -0.72 -37.71
CA MET A 188 -22.29 -0.84 -39.12
C MET A 188 -21.68 -2.20 -39.45
N PRO A 189 -22.03 -2.82 -40.59
CA PRO A 189 -21.33 -3.97 -41.10
C PRO A 189 -19.84 -3.70 -41.35
N ASP A 190 -18.99 -4.72 -41.19
CA ASP A 190 -17.53 -4.53 -41.21
C ASP A 190 -16.99 -4.08 -42.59
N ASN A 191 -17.66 -4.43 -43.67
CA ASN A 191 -17.36 -3.94 -45.04
C ASN A 191 -17.52 -2.39 -45.12
N LEU A 192 -18.55 -1.82 -44.53
CA LEU A 192 -18.79 -0.38 -44.49
C LEU A 192 -17.79 0.36 -43.57
N LYS A 193 -17.39 -0.26 -42.44
CA LYS A 193 -16.35 0.30 -41.54
C LYS A 193 -15.01 0.41 -42.26
N ASN A 194 -14.66 -0.61 -43.06
CA ASN A 194 -13.40 -0.62 -43.79
C ASN A 194 -13.38 0.39 -44.95
N SER A 195 -14.50 0.57 -45.64
CA SER A 195 -14.64 1.60 -46.69
C SER A 195 -14.50 3.02 -46.12
N LEU A 196 -15.06 3.29 -44.94
CA LEU A 196 -14.93 4.59 -44.25
C LEU A 196 -13.51 4.86 -43.73
N LYS A 197 -12.77 3.81 -43.35
CA LYS A 197 -11.36 3.97 -42.95
C LYS A 197 -10.49 4.31 -44.18
N ASN A 198 -10.74 3.67 -45.30
CA ASN A 198 -9.99 3.91 -46.55
C ASN A 198 -10.24 5.31 -47.11
N LEU A 199 -11.46 5.86 -46.97
CA LEU A 199 -11.78 7.24 -47.33
C LEU A 199 -11.05 8.30 -46.49
N LYS A 200 -10.72 7.97 -45.25
CA LYS A 200 -9.97 8.90 -44.38
C LYS A 200 -8.45 8.85 -44.59
N SER A 201 -7.95 7.86 -45.28
CA SER A 201 -6.52 7.69 -45.59
C SER A 201 -6.08 8.30 -46.93
N LEU A 202 -7.00 8.90 -47.70
CA LEU A 202 -6.64 9.63 -48.90
C LEU A 202 -5.95 10.94 -48.56
N PRO A 203 -4.75 11.19 -49.05
CA PRO A 203 -4.08 12.47 -48.83
C PRO A 203 -4.88 13.60 -49.48
N TYR A 204 -5.06 14.69 -48.71
CA TYR A 204 -5.57 15.94 -49.28
C TYR A 204 -4.60 16.39 -50.37
N SER A 205 -5.00 16.29 -51.65
CA SER A 205 -4.31 16.98 -52.74
C SER A 205 -4.66 18.46 -52.64
N HIS A 206 -3.69 19.27 -52.34
CA HIS A 206 -3.72 20.72 -52.52
C HIS A 206 -3.65 21.05 -54.01
#